data_0886df899537a743fb0723db1fa1cd43
#
_entry.id   0886df899537a743fb0723db1fa1cd43
#
_cell.length_a   1.000
_cell.length_b   1.000
_cell.length_c   1.000
_cell.angle_alpha   90.00
_cell.angle_beta   90.00
_cell.angle_gamma   90.00
#
_symmetry.space_group_name_H-M   'P 1'
#
loop_
_entity.id
_entity.type
_entity.pdbx_description
1 polymer ?
#
loop_
_entity_poly.entity_id
_entity_poly.type
_entity_poly.pdbx_seq_one_letter_code
_entity_poly.pdbx_strand_id
1 'polypeptide(L)'
;GKTLVALMSMLIALDNGYQACIMAPTEILAEQHYATICEFLGDMDVHVELLTGMVKGKRRKTVLQDLASGDVNILVGTHAVIEDAVVFSHLGLAVIDEQHRFGVAQRARLWAKSINPPHILVMTATPIPRTLAMTIYGDLDVSVIDQLPPGRKPIQTLHKFDNQTTSLYQGIRQQINQGRQVYIVFPLITESEKSDLKNLEDGYLTLCEVFPEYRLSKVHGKMKSAEKEEEMQKFVSGQTQILVATTVIEVGVNVPNASVMVILDAQRFGLSQLHQLRGRVGR
;
A
#
# COMPACT_ATOMS: atom_id res chain seq x y z
N GLY A 1 -0.50 10.80 -6.88
CA GLY A 1 0.21 10.99 -8.15
C GLY A 1 0.40 9.72 -8.95
N LYS A 2 1.05 8.67 -8.45
CA LYS A 2 1.34 7.44 -9.22
C LYS A 2 0.08 6.77 -9.79
N THR A 3 -0.97 6.62 -9.00
CA THR A 3 -2.23 6.00 -9.44
C THR A 3 -2.87 6.77 -10.60
N LEU A 4 -2.79 8.10 -10.60
CA LEU A 4 -3.29 8.92 -11.71
C LEU A 4 -2.48 8.70 -12.99
N VAL A 5 -1.15 8.64 -12.89
CA VAL A 5 -0.29 8.31 -14.05
C VAL A 5 -0.62 6.92 -14.59
N ALA A 6 -0.81 5.94 -13.71
CA ALA A 6 -1.24 4.60 -14.11
C ALA A 6 -2.58 4.62 -14.85
N LEU A 7 -3.58 5.33 -14.30
CA LEU A 7 -4.90 5.45 -14.91
C LEU A 7 -4.81 6.11 -16.30
N MET A 8 -4.09 7.22 -16.43
CA MET A 8 -3.91 7.88 -17.73
C MET A 8 -3.24 6.95 -18.75
N SER A 9 -2.24 6.18 -18.33
CA SER A 9 -1.60 5.19 -19.21
C SER A 9 -2.55 4.06 -19.60
N MET A 10 -3.41 3.60 -18.67
CA MET A 10 -4.43 2.60 -18.96
C MET A 10 -5.47 3.14 -19.95
N LEU A 11 -5.93 4.38 -19.79
CA LEU A 11 -6.87 5.01 -20.73
C LEU A 11 -6.28 5.12 -22.15
N ILE A 12 -4.98 5.43 -22.29
CA ILE A 12 -4.31 5.41 -23.59
C ILE A 12 -4.36 4.01 -24.20
N ALA A 13 -4.17 2.94 -23.42
CA ALA A 13 -4.29 1.58 -23.92
C ALA A 13 -5.72 1.27 -24.36
N LEU A 14 -6.73 1.71 -23.61
CA LEU A 14 -8.15 1.54 -23.94
C LEU A 14 -8.51 2.29 -25.23
N ASP A 15 -8.07 3.52 -25.42
CA ASP A 15 -8.27 4.31 -26.64
C ASP A 15 -7.70 3.64 -27.89
N ASN A 16 -6.71 2.77 -27.71
CA ASN A 16 -6.13 1.96 -28.79
C ASN A 16 -6.78 0.57 -28.92
N GLY A 17 -7.88 0.30 -28.24
CA GLY A 17 -8.64 -0.94 -28.32
C GLY A 17 -8.07 -2.11 -27.51
N TYR A 18 -7.20 -1.82 -26.51
CA TYR A 18 -6.62 -2.82 -25.63
C TYR A 18 -7.26 -2.79 -24.25
N GLN A 19 -7.18 -3.91 -23.57
CA GLN A 19 -7.47 -4.00 -22.14
C GLN A 19 -6.23 -3.63 -21.33
N ALA A 20 -6.44 -3.22 -20.08
CA ALA A 20 -5.37 -2.94 -19.13
C ALA A 20 -5.58 -3.69 -17.81
N CYS A 21 -4.51 -3.91 -17.05
CA CYS A 21 -4.63 -4.38 -15.68
C CYS A 21 -3.70 -3.62 -14.75
N ILE A 22 -4.09 -3.57 -13.47
CA ILE A 22 -3.23 -3.08 -12.39
C ILE A 22 -3.14 -4.11 -11.28
N MET A 23 -1.92 -4.43 -10.89
CA MET A 23 -1.60 -5.40 -9.86
C MET A 23 -1.07 -4.71 -8.62
N ALA A 24 -1.71 -4.99 -7.49
CA ALA A 24 -1.30 -4.53 -6.17
C ALA A 24 -0.75 -5.69 -5.32
N PRO A 25 0.17 -5.44 -4.39
CA PRO A 25 0.77 -6.48 -3.56
C PRO A 25 -0.19 -7.08 -2.52
N THR A 26 -1.26 -6.36 -2.15
CA THR A 26 -2.24 -6.79 -1.15
C THR A 26 -3.66 -6.52 -1.62
N GLU A 27 -4.65 -7.26 -1.05
CA GLU A 27 -6.07 -7.09 -1.36
C GLU A 27 -6.56 -5.68 -1.02
N ILE A 28 -6.16 -5.14 0.13
CA ILE A 28 -6.54 -3.79 0.56
C ILE A 28 -6.04 -2.72 -0.42
N LEU A 29 -4.82 -2.86 -0.93
CA LEU A 29 -4.30 -1.93 -1.95
C LEU A 29 -5.02 -2.10 -3.29
N ALA A 30 -5.39 -3.33 -3.66
CA ALA A 30 -6.19 -3.57 -4.85
C ALA A 30 -7.57 -2.91 -4.74
N GLU A 31 -8.25 -3.06 -3.61
CA GLU A 31 -9.53 -2.40 -3.33
C GLU A 31 -9.42 -0.87 -3.36
N GLN A 32 -8.35 -0.31 -2.81
CA GLN A 32 -8.10 1.13 -2.87
C GLN A 32 -7.84 1.63 -4.29
N HIS A 33 -7.05 0.89 -5.08
CA HIS A 33 -6.86 1.23 -6.50
C HIS A 33 -8.18 1.16 -7.24
N TYR A 34 -8.98 0.11 -7.01
CA TYR A 34 -10.29 -0.05 -7.61
C TYR A 34 -11.20 1.13 -7.29
N ALA A 35 -11.37 1.47 -6.00
CA ALA A 35 -12.21 2.59 -5.58
C ALA A 35 -11.72 3.93 -6.16
N THR A 36 -10.40 4.20 -6.12
CA THR A 36 -9.82 5.42 -6.66
C THR A 36 -9.97 5.52 -8.18
N ILE A 37 -9.80 4.42 -8.91
CA ILE A 37 -9.97 4.38 -10.36
C ILE A 37 -11.43 4.65 -10.72
N CYS A 38 -12.39 3.97 -10.07
CA CYS A 38 -13.81 4.21 -10.29
C CYS A 38 -14.22 5.65 -9.98
N GLU A 39 -13.68 6.24 -8.91
CA GLU A 39 -13.91 7.65 -8.57
C GLU A 39 -13.40 8.61 -9.65
N PHE A 40 -12.21 8.38 -10.18
CA PHE A 40 -11.65 9.22 -11.23
C PHE A 40 -12.33 9.06 -12.60
N LEU A 41 -12.82 7.87 -12.90
CA LEU A 41 -13.55 7.60 -14.13
C LEU A 41 -14.95 8.23 -14.11
N GLY A 42 -15.57 8.35 -12.94
CA GLY A 42 -16.91 8.95 -12.81
C GLY A 42 -17.92 8.30 -13.76
N ASP A 43 -18.48 9.10 -14.67
CA ASP A 43 -19.50 8.67 -15.64
C ASP A 43 -18.90 8.17 -16.99
N MET A 44 -17.57 7.97 -17.06
CA MET A 44 -16.96 7.42 -18.28
C MET A 44 -17.40 5.97 -18.50
N ASP A 45 -17.68 5.62 -19.76
CA ASP A 45 -18.06 4.26 -20.15
C ASP A 45 -16.82 3.34 -20.16
N VAL A 46 -16.30 3.03 -18.98
CA VAL A 46 -15.15 2.14 -18.76
C VAL A 46 -15.51 1.13 -17.69
N HIS A 47 -15.58 -0.13 -18.08
CA HIS A 47 -15.90 -1.22 -17.16
C HIS A 47 -14.65 -1.68 -16.41
N VAL A 48 -14.67 -1.49 -15.09
CA VAL A 48 -13.58 -1.87 -14.18
C VAL A 48 -14.04 -3.01 -13.26
N GLU A 49 -13.24 -4.06 -13.16
CA GLU A 49 -13.51 -5.18 -12.25
C GLU A 49 -12.36 -5.43 -11.28
N LEU A 50 -12.73 -5.95 -10.10
CA LEU A 50 -11.79 -6.32 -9.04
C LEU A 50 -11.64 -7.85 -8.95
N LEU A 51 -10.40 -8.34 -9.00
CA LEU A 51 -10.07 -9.76 -8.87
C LEU A 51 -9.01 -9.99 -7.79
N THR A 52 -9.46 -10.44 -6.62
CA THR A 52 -8.61 -10.84 -5.49
C THR A 52 -8.89 -12.29 -5.07
N GLY A 53 -8.15 -12.81 -4.10
CA GLY A 53 -8.39 -14.13 -3.53
C GLY A 53 -9.76 -14.28 -2.85
N MET A 54 -10.40 -13.16 -2.47
CA MET A 54 -11.73 -13.14 -1.86
C MET A 54 -12.85 -13.28 -2.88
N VAL A 55 -12.60 -12.95 -4.15
CA VAL A 55 -13.61 -13.09 -5.23
C VAL A 55 -13.71 -14.56 -5.64
N LYS A 56 -14.81 -15.22 -5.27
CA LYS A 56 -15.03 -16.65 -5.44
C LYS A 56 -16.36 -16.98 -6.13
N GLY A 57 -16.52 -18.23 -6.51
CA GLY A 57 -17.77 -18.80 -6.99
C GLY A 57 -18.29 -18.18 -8.28
N LYS A 58 -19.59 -17.84 -8.32
CA LYS A 58 -20.26 -17.32 -9.51
C LYS A 58 -19.67 -15.98 -9.97
N ARG A 59 -19.40 -15.05 -9.01
CA ARG A 59 -18.84 -13.74 -9.35
C ARG A 59 -17.49 -13.86 -10.06
N ARG A 60 -16.59 -14.72 -9.53
CA ARG A 60 -15.31 -14.97 -10.20
C ARG A 60 -15.46 -15.46 -11.62
N LYS A 61 -16.40 -16.40 -11.85
CA LYS A 61 -16.67 -16.91 -13.20
C LYS A 61 -17.14 -15.81 -14.15
N THR A 62 -18.06 -14.96 -13.70
CA THR A 62 -18.56 -13.82 -14.48
C THR A 62 -17.42 -12.88 -14.85
N VAL A 63 -16.61 -12.43 -13.88
CA VAL A 63 -15.46 -11.54 -14.13
C VAL A 63 -14.49 -12.15 -15.16
N LEU A 64 -14.20 -13.45 -15.05
CA LEU A 64 -13.29 -14.13 -16.00
C LEU A 64 -13.90 -14.25 -17.40
N GLN A 65 -15.21 -14.45 -17.53
CA GLN A 65 -15.91 -14.50 -18.81
C GLN A 65 -15.93 -13.13 -19.47
N ASP A 66 -16.31 -12.09 -18.74
CA ASP A 66 -16.40 -10.71 -19.23
C ASP A 66 -15.00 -10.15 -19.59
N LEU A 67 -13.96 -10.61 -18.89
CA LEU A 67 -12.58 -10.29 -19.24
C LEU A 67 -12.16 -10.95 -20.57
N ALA A 68 -12.49 -12.22 -20.74
CA ALA A 68 -12.15 -12.98 -21.96
C ALA A 68 -12.96 -12.53 -23.19
N SER A 69 -14.19 -12.03 -23.00
CA SER A 69 -15.00 -11.43 -24.10
C SER A 69 -14.52 -10.02 -24.48
N GLY A 70 -13.82 -9.32 -23.59
CA GLY A 70 -13.39 -7.93 -23.77
C GLY A 70 -14.35 -6.90 -23.16
N ASP A 71 -15.41 -7.34 -22.48
CA ASP A 71 -16.38 -6.44 -21.82
C ASP A 71 -15.76 -5.73 -20.60
N VAL A 72 -14.79 -6.35 -19.92
CA VAL A 72 -13.99 -5.69 -18.89
C VAL A 72 -12.81 -4.97 -19.53
N ASN A 73 -12.74 -3.65 -19.33
CA ASN A 73 -11.69 -2.80 -19.89
C ASN A 73 -10.45 -2.77 -18.98
N ILE A 74 -10.66 -2.64 -17.66
CA ILE A 74 -9.58 -2.57 -16.66
C ILE A 74 -9.81 -3.64 -15.59
N LEU A 75 -8.82 -4.50 -15.38
CA LEU A 75 -8.81 -5.45 -14.28
C LEU A 75 -7.89 -4.96 -13.17
N VAL A 76 -8.44 -4.75 -11.98
CA VAL A 76 -7.68 -4.44 -10.76
C VAL A 76 -7.56 -5.70 -9.92
N GLY A 77 -6.39 -6.04 -9.42
CA GLY A 77 -6.27 -7.22 -8.57
C GLY A 77 -4.93 -7.39 -7.89
N THR A 78 -4.76 -8.55 -7.29
CA THR A 78 -3.51 -9.00 -6.70
C THR A 78 -2.78 -9.98 -7.64
N HIS A 79 -1.92 -10.82 -7.09
CA HIS A 79 -1.32 -11.94 -7.86
C HIS A 79 -2.35 -12.83 -8.56
N ALA A 80 -3.63 -12.77 -8.18
CA ALA A 80 -4.71 -13.48 -8.86
C ALA A 80 -4.81 -13.13 -10.35
N VAL A 81 -4.39 -11.92 -10.76
CA VAL A 81 -4.38 -11.46 -12.18
C VAL A 81 -3.46 -12.32 -13.06
N ILE A 82 -2.38 -12.87 -12.52
CA ILE A 82 -1.42 -13.70 -13.27
C ILE A 82 -1.73 -15.19 -13.25
N GLU A 83 -2.80 -15.63 -12.58
CA GLU A 83 -3.21 -17.04 -12.60
C GLU A 83 -3.57 -17.49 -14.03
N ASP A 84 -3.30 -18.75 -14.34
CA ASP A 84 -3.52 -19.29 -15.70
C ASP A 84 -4.98 -19.21 -16.16
N ALA A 85 -5.92 -19.29 -15.23
CA ALA A 85 -7.35 -19.17 -15.49
C ALA A 85 -7.78 -17.74 -15.94
N VAL A 86 -6.94 -16.74 -15.73
CA VAL A 86 -7.22 -15.35 -16.13
C VAL A 86 -6.76 -15.15 -17.57
N VAL A 87 -7.69 -14.99 -18.48
CA VAL A 87 -7.45 -14.79 -19.91
C VAL A 87 -7.99 -13.42 -20.31
N PHE A 88 -7.15 -12.61 -20.93
CA PHE A 88 -7.56 -11.33 -21.52
C PHE A 88 -7.87 -11.53 -23.00
N SER A 89 -8.83 -10.78 -23.51
CA SER A 89 -9.09 -10.71 -24.96
C SER A 89 -7.90 -10.04 -25.69
N HIS A 90 -7.51 -8.84 -25.24
CA HIS A 90 -6.42 -8.05 -25.85
C HIS A 90 -5.71 -7.21 -24.78
N LEU A 91 -4.87 -7.81 -23.93
CA LEU A 91 -4.09 -7.07 -22.93
C LEU A 91 -2.99 -6.25 -23.61
N GLY A 92 -3.03 -4.92 -23.47
CA GLY A 92 -2.02 -4.01 -24.01
C GLY A 92 -1.13 -3.37 -22.94
N LEU A 93 -1.62 -3.21 -21.71
CA LEU A 93 -0.84 -2.60 -20.62
C LEU A 93 -1.06 -3.34 -19.30
N ALA A 94 0.04 -3.68 -18.63
CA ALA A 94 0.01 -4.17 -17.26
C ALA A 94 0.77 -3.22 -16.33
N VAL A 95 0.07 -2.70 -15.33
CA VAL A 95 0.64 -1.85 -14.28
C VAL A 95 0.96 -2.69 -13.05
N ILE A 96 2.15 -2.56 -12.50
CA ILE A 96 2.60 -3.28 -11.31
C ILE A 96 2.94 -2.25 -10.22
N ASP A 97 2.18 -2.23 -9.14
CA ASP A 97 2.46 -1.37 -7.99
C ASP A 97 3.34 -2.08 -6.96
N GLU A 98 4.32 -1.34 -6.41
CA GLU A 98 5.28 -1.83 -5.39
C GLU A 98 6.01 -3.13 -5.80
N GLN A 99 6.68 -3.11 -6.91
CA GLN A 99 7.32 -4.24 -7.60
C GLN A 99 8.28 -5.09 -6.74
N HIS A 100 8.84 -4.57 -5.66
CA HIS A 100 9.80 -5.34 -4.84
C HIS A 100 9.26 -6.70 -4.34
N ARG A 101 7.95 -6.93 -4.47
CA ARG A 101 7.26 -8.21 -4.19
C ARG A 101 6.98 -9.06 -5.43
N PHE A 102 7.32 -8.56 -6.64
CA PHE A 102 7.09 -9.27 -7.90
C PHE A 102 8.42 -9.65 -8.57
N GLY A 103 8.70 -10.94 -8.66
CA GLY A 103 9.90 -11.48 -9.29
C GLY A 103 9.84 -11.49 -10.84
N VAL A 104 10.99 -11.79 -11.46
CA VAL A 104 11.14 -11.93 -12.93
C VAL A 104 10.15 -12.96 -13.50
N ALA A 105 9.93 -14.08 -12.81
CA ALA A 105 8.99 -15.12 -13.23
C ALA A 105 7.54 -14.66 -13.34
N GLN A 106 7.12 -13.72 -12.49
CA GLN A 106 5.75 -13.18 -12.52
C GLN A 106 5.55 -12.22 -13.69
N ARG A 107 6.58 -11.45 -14.07
CA ARG A 107 6.55 -10.61 -15.27
C ARG A 107 6.47 -11.47 -16.54
N ALA A 108 7.23 -12.56 -16.60
CA ALA A 108 7.17 -13.49 -17.73
C ALA A 108 5.76 -14.08 -17.91
N ARG A 109 5.03 -14.35 -16.83
CA ARG A 109 3.62 -14.79 -16.90
C ARG A 109 2.69 -13.72 -17.47
N LEU A 110 2.92 -12.43 -17.14
CA LEU A 110 2.13 -11.34 -17.74
C LEU A 110 2.38 -11.24 -19.26
N TRP A 111 3.61 -11.37 -19.69
CA TRP A 111 3.94 -11.38 -21.13
C TRP A 111 3.26 -12.54 -21.87
N ALA A 112 3.13 -13.68 -21.23
CA ALA A 112 2.46 -14.84 -21.80
C ALA A 112 0.91 -14.73 -21.88
N LYS A 113 0.31 -13.68 -21.28
CA LYS A 113 -1.14 -13.44 -21.26
C LYS A 113 -1.71 -12.90 -22.59
N SER A 114 -0.87 -12.47 -23.49
CA SER A 114 -1.28 -11.92 -24.79
C SER A 114 -0.36 -12.41 -25.90
N ILE A 115 -0.89 -12.54 -27.13
CA ILE A 115 -0.12 -12.91 -28.32
C ILE A 115 0.99 -11.86 -28.56
N ASN A 116 0.64 -10.58 -28.43
CA ASN A 116 1.61 -9.48 -28.43
C ASN A 116 1.90 -9.15 -26.95
N PRO A 117 3.19 -9.19 -26.51
CA PRO A 117 3.52 -8.87 -25.13
C PRO A 117 2.99 -7.49 -24.74
N PRO A 118 2.26 -7.37 -23.60
CA PRO A 118 1.76 -6.09 -23.15
C PRO A 118 2.92 -5.19 -22.69
N HIS A 119 2.73 -3.89 -22.79
CA HIS A 119 3.60 -2.92 -22.13
C HIS A 119 3.52 -3.10 -20.60
N ILE A 120 4.65 -2.93 -19.91
CA ILE A 120 4.73 -3.06 -18.46
C ILE A 120 5.09 -1.71 -17.86
N LEU A 121 4.20 -1.17 -17.03
CA LEU A 121 4.47 0.01 -16.20
C LEU A 121 4.69 -0.41 -14.75
N VAL A 122 5.92 -0.23 -14.28
CA VAL A 122 6.27 -0.53 -12.90
C VAL A 122 6.25 0.75 -12.06
N MET A 123 5.57 0.71 -10.93
CA MET A 123 5.53 1.82 -9.99
C MET A 123 6.14 1.43 -8.65
N THR A 124 6.89 2.33 -8.04
CA THR A 124 7.40 2.16 -6.67
C THR A 124 7.43 3.48 -5.93
N ALA A 125 7.20 3.44 -4.61
CA ALA A 125 7.39 4.59 -3.73
C ALA A 125 8.82 4.69 -3.19
N THR A 126 9.59 3.60 -3.26
CA THR A 126 10.99 3.61 -2.81
C THR A 126 11.88 4.20 -3.87
N PRO A 127 12.71 5.21 -3.53
CA PRO A 127 13.70 5.73 -4.47
C PRO A 127 14.75 4.64 -4.77
N ILE A 128 14.78 4.19 -6.00
CA ILE A 128 15.82 3.28 -6.48
C ILE A 128 16.83 4.13 -7.25
N PRO A 129 18.11 4.11 -6.87
CA PRO A 129 19.13 4.81 -7.65
C PRO A 129 19.07 4.39 -9.13
N ARG A 130 19.15 5.36 -10.03
CA ARG A 130 18.99 5.12 -11.48
C ARG A 130 19.93 4.01 -11.99
N THR A 131 21.15 3.98 -11.51
CA THR A 131 22.14 2.94 -11.83
C THR A 131 21.69 1.55 -11.37
N LEU A 132 21.14 1.44 -10.18
CA LEU A 132 20.62 0.18 -9.65
C LEU A 132 19.33 -0.25 -10.40
N ALA A 133 18.49 0.70 -10.77
CA ALA A 133 17.30 0.43 -11.58
C ALA A 133 17.69 -0.14 -12.95
N MET A 134 18.68 0.44 -13.62
CA MET A 134 19.22 -0.08 -14.90
C MET A 134 19.83 -1.47 -14.76
N THR A 135 20.46 -1.78 -13.63
CA THR A 135 21.03 -3.12 -13.37
C THR A 135 19.96 -4.17 -13.07
N ILE A 136 18.93 -3.80 -12.32
CA ILE A 136 17.88 -4.73 -11.88
C ILE A 136 16.81 -4.94 -12.97
N TYR A 137 16.51 -3.88 -13.74
CA TYR A 137 15.39 -3.86 -14.68
C TYR A 137 15.80 -3.81 -16.14
N GLY A 138 17.12 -3.72 -16.42
CA GLY A 138 17.78 -3.83 -17.72
C GLY A 138 17.14 -3.04 -18.86
N ASP A 139 15.94 -3.45 -19.27
CA ASP A 139 15.25 -2.97 -20.46
C ASP A 139 14.13 -1.95 -20.16
N LEU A 140 14.04 -1.42 -18.93
CA LEU A 140 12.99 -0.45 -18.57
C LEU A 140 13.54 0.98 -18.53
N ASP A 141 12.83 1.88 -19.20
CA ASP A 141 13.05 3.33 -19.05
C ASP A 141 12.55 3.79 -17.67
N VAL A 142 13.30 4.71 -17.06
CA VAL A 142 13.01 5.22 -15.72
C VAL A 142 12.55 6.67 -15.77
N SER A 143 11.33 6.90 -15.30
CA SER A 143 10.76 8.23 -15.06
C SER A 143 10.62 8.50 -13.57
N VAL A 144 10.99 9.70 -13.13
CA VAL A 144 10.98 10.09 -11.72
C VAL A 144 9.97 11.22 -11.51
N ILE A 145 9.06 11.02 -10.54
CA ILE A 145 8.19 12.08 -10.03
C ILE A 145 8.92 12.69 -8.82
N ASP A 146 9.59 13.82 -9.01
CA ASP A 146 10.47 14.46 -8.03
C ASP A 146 9.80 15.58 -7.23
N GLN A 147 8.63 16.03 -7.65
CA GLN A 147 7.87 17.08 -6.97
C GLN A 147 6.80 16.54 -6.06
N LEU A 148 6.66 17.15 -4.89
CA LEU A 148 5.57 16.85 -3.98
C LEU A 148 4.25 17.46 -4.51
N PRO A 149 3.10 16.77 -4.28
CA PRO A 149 1.80 17.36 -4.59
C PRO A 149 1.60 18.69 -3.87
N PRO A 150 0.82 19.63 -4.45
CA PRO A 150 0.47 20.88 -3.78
C PRO A 150 -0.13 20.61 -2.38
N GLY A 151 0.30 21.41 -1.40
CA GLY A 151 -0.19 21.32 -0.01
C GLY A 151 0.52 20.31 0.88
N ARG A 152 1.36 19.41 0.32
CA ARG A 152 2.11 18.46 1.13
C ARG A 152 3.29 19.14 1.84
N LYS A 153 3.34 19.00 3.17
CA LYS A 153 4.41 19.58 3.99
C LYS A 153 5.64 18.66 4.03
N PRO A 154 6.86 19.21 4.05
CA PRO A 154 8.07 18.42 4.29
C PRO A 154 7.99 17.70 5.63
N ILE A 155 8.42 16.44 5.66
CA ILE A 155 8.46 15.63 6.87
C ILE A 155 9.81 15.84 7.55
N GLN A 156 9.78 16.32 8.79
CA GLN A 156 10.96 16.41 9.62
C GLN A 156 11.25 15.02 10.23
N THR A 157 12.45 14.51 10.00
CA THR A 157 12.90 13.25 10.58
C THR A 157 13.83 13.55 11.77
N LEU A 158 13.51 13.02 12.95
CA LEU A 158 14.29 13.18 14.16
C LEU A 158 14.79 11.80 14.61
N HIS A 159 16.05 11.72 14.97
CA HIS A 159 16.61 10.54 15.63
C HIS A 159 16.67 10.80 17.15
N LYS A 160 16.20 9.84 17.92
CA LYS A 160 16.21 9.86 19.40
C LYS A 160 16.84 8.58 19.91
N PHE A 161 17.59 8.68 21.00
CA PHE A 161 18.09 7.53 21.75
C PHE A 161 17.14 7.15 22.87
N ASP A 162 17.27 5.93 23.40
CA ASP A 162 16.39 5.39 24.46
C ASP A 162 16.38 6.26 25.74
N ASN A 163 17.49 6.93 26.06
CA ASN A 163 17.56 7.87 27.18
C ASN A 163 16.75 9.18 26.97
N GLN A 164 16.19 9.38 25.78
CA GLN A 164 15.39 10.57 25.43
C GLN A 164 13.87 10.29 25.37
N THR A 165 13.43 9.14 25.90
CA THR A 165 12.03 8.70 25.84
C THR A 165 11.07 9.71 26.48
N THR A 166 11.44 10.34 27.61
CA THR A 166 10.61 11.36 28.24
C THR A 166 10.32 12.54 27.30
N SER A 167 11.33 13.04 26.60
CA SER A 167 11.15 14.13 25.63
C SER A 167 10.32 13.71 24.40
N LEU A 168 10.42 12.45 24.01
CA LEU A 168 9.59 11.87 22.95
C LEU A 168 8.12 11.84 23.37
N TYR A 169 7.81 11.35 24.55
CA TYR A 169 6.44 11.27 25.07
C TYR A 169 5.81 12.65 25.26
N GLN A 170 6.60 13.64 25.72
CA GLN A 170 6.13 15.03 25.77
C GLN A 170 5.81 15.59 24.39
N GLY A 171 6.65 15.31 23.39
CA GLY A 171 6.40 15.68 22.01
C GLY A 171 5.12 15.03 21.42
N ILE A 172 4.88 13.76 21.72
CA ILE A 172 3.64 13.05 21.33
C ILE A 172 2.42 13.75 21.93
N ARG A 173 2.43 14.04 23.26
CA ARG A 173 1.34 14.74 23.93
C ARG A 173 1.07 16.11 23.32
N GLN A 174 2.13 16.85 23.02
CA GLN A 174 1.99 18.16 22.37
C GLN A 174 1.29 18.06 21.01
N GLN A 175 1.61 17.04 20.21
CA GLN A 175 0.98 16.85 18.90
C GLN A 175 -0.47 16.41 19.04
N ILE A 176 -0.78 15.51 19.97
CA ILE A 176 -2.16 15.07 20.21
C ILE A 176 -3.02 16.22 20.75
N ASN A 177 -2.50 17.06 21.63
CA ASN A 177 -3.19 18.24 22.15
C ASN A 177 -3.48 19.30 21.06
N GLN A 178 -2.73 19.26 19.93
CA GLN A 178 -3.02 20.05 18.74
C GLN A 178 -4.06 19.39 17.81
N GLY A 179 -4.73 18.32 18.27
CA GLY A 179 -5.73 17.57 17.52
C GLY A 179 -5.17 16.58 16.52
N ARG A 180 -3.87 16.26 16.56
CA ARG A 180 -3.21 15.33 15.63
C ARG A 180 -3.20 13.90 16.17
N GLN A 181 -3.02 12.95 15.25
CA GLN A 181 -2.90 11.53 15.59
C GLN A 181 -1.49 11.01 15.34
N VAL A 182 -1.15 9.93 16.02
CA VAL A 182 0.22 9.39 16.06
C VAL A 182 0.23 7.91 15.74
N TYR A 183 1.16 7.49 14.87
CA TYR A 183 1.52 6.09 14.68
C TYR A 183 2.71 5.75 15.58
N ILE A 184 2.67 4.60 16.24
CA ILE A 184 3.82 4.01 16.93
C ILE A 184 4.05 2.62 16.35
N VAL A 185 5.20 2.42 15.73
CA VAL A 185 5.54 1.21 14.99
C VAL A 185 6.60 0.42 15.72
N PHE A 186 6.30 -0.84 16.02
CA PHE A 186 7.22 -1.82 16.58
C PHE A 186 7.84 -2.68 15.47
N PRO A 187 9.12 -3.03 15.57
CA PRO A 187 9.74 -3.95 14.63
C PRO A 187 9.18 -5.37 14.80
N LEU A 188 9.18 -6.15 13.71
CA LEU A 188 9.04 -7.60 13.81
C LEU A 188 10.38 -8.19 14.20
N ILE A 189 10.40 -9.07 15.19
CA ILE A 189 11.59 -9.81 15.63
C ILE A 189 11.52 -11.16 14.91
N THR A 190 12.43 -11.41 14.00
CA THR A 190 12.42 -12.56 13.07
C THR A 190 12.60 -13.94 13.71
N GLU A 191 12.85 -14.04 15.03
CA GLU A 191 13.17 -15.31 15.68
C GLU A 191 11.94 -16.17 16.06
N SER A 192 10.79 -15.59 16.31
CA SER A 192 9.50 -16.31 16.34
C SER A 192 8.32 -15.33 16.29
N GLU A 193 7.31 -15.67 15.51
CA GLU A 193 6.05 -14.91 15.43
C GLU A 193 5.33 -14.76 16.78
N LYS A 194 5.58 -15.66 17.75
CA LYS A 194 5.02 -15.58 19.10
C LYS A 194 5.73 -14.51 19.95
N SER A 195 7.04 -14.31 19.74
CA SER A 195 7.83 -13.29 20.38
C SER A 195 7.42 -11.88 19.95
N ASP A 196 7.15 -11.70 18.65
CA ASP A 196 6.72 -10.41 18.09
C ASP A 196 5.38 -9.93 18.65
N LEU A 197 4.43 -10.84 18.82
CA LEU A 197 3.15 -10.52 19.43
C LEU A 197 3.30 -10.15 20.90
N LYS A 198 4.11 -10.90 21.64
CA LYS A 198 4.34 -10.61 23.06
C LYS A 198 4.98 -9.22 23.24
N ASN A 199 5.98 -8.89 22.43
CA ASN A 199 6.62 -7.58 22.47
C ASN A 199 5.67 -6.44 22.11
N LEU A 200 4.79 -6.64 21.12
CA LEU A 200 3.76 -5.67 20.79
C LEU A 200 2.75 -5.53 21.94
N GLU A 201 2.27 -6.63 22.52
CA GLU A 201 1.31 -6.62 23.64
C GLU A 201 1.90 -5.92 24.87
N ASP A 202 3.12 -6.28 25.26
CA ASP A 202 3.83 -5.68 26.39
C ASP A 202 4.08 -4.17 26.11
N GLY A 203 4.50 -3.83 24.91
CA GLY A 203 4.69 -2.45 24.49
C GLY A 203 3.38 -1.65 24.45
N TYR A 204 2.30 -2.26 23.97
CA TYR A 204 0.97 -1.64 23.95
C TYR A 204 0.47 -1.36 25.38
N LEU A 205 0.60 -2.32 26.30
CA LEU A 205 0.23 -2.13 27.71
C LEU A 205 1.05 -1.01 28.35
N THR A 206 2.37 -1.00 28.13
CA THR A 206 3.24 0.08 28.60
C THR A 206 2.81 1.44 28.04
N LEU A 207 2.44 1.53 26.77
CA LEU A 207 1.95 2.78 26.17
C LEU A 207 0.59 3.20 26.75
N CYS A 208 -0.29 2.26 27.09
CA CYS A 208 -1.54 2.58 27.79
C CYS A 208 -1.29 3.16 29.18
N GLU A 209 -0.28 2.67 29.91
CA GLU A 209 0.13 3.23 31.21
C GLU A 209 0.78 4.61 31.06
N VAL A 210 1.58 4.80 30.02
CA VAL A 210 2.26 6.08 29.74
C VAL A 210 1.29 7.16 29.26
N PHE A 211 0.25 6.79 28.53
CA PHE A 211 -0.74 7.69 27.92
C PHE A 211 -2.17 7.38 28.40
N PRO A 212 -2.46 7.36 29.71
CA PRO A 212 -3.79 7.00 30.22
C PRO A 212 -4.88 8.01 29.81
N GLU A 213 -4.49 9.21 29.42
CA GLU A 213 -5.36 10.28 28.95
C GLU A 213 -5.84 10.11 27.50
N TYR A 214 -5.22 9.20 26.70
CA TYR A 214 -5.57 8.96 25.31
C TYR A 214 -6.08 7.54 25.06
N ARG A 215 -6.85 7.39 24.00
CA ARG A 215 -7.29 6.07 23.55
C ARG A 215 -6.33 5.53 22.50
N LEU A 216 -5.93 4.29 22.68
CA LEU A 216 -5.02 3.59 21.79
C LEU A 216 -5.76 2.49 21.02
N SER A 217 -5.46 2.36 19.74
CA SER A 217 -5.79 1.19 18.93
C SER A 217 -4.53 0.38 18.68
N LYS A 218 -4.66 -0.93 18.46
CA LYS A 218 -3.54 -1.79 18.05
C LYS A 218 -3.88 -2.58 16.80
N VAL A 219 -2.88 -2.72 15.89
CA VAL A 219 -3.02 -3.50 14.66
C VAL A 219 -1.76 -4.33 14.41
N HIS A 220 -1.93 -5.62 14.17
CA HIS A 220 -0.81 -6.53 13.86
C HIS A 220 -1.22 -7.62 12.86
N GLY A 221 -0.22 -8.32 12.30
CA GLY A 221 -0.41 -9.28 11.21
C GLY A 221 -1.38 -10.43 11.50
N LYS A 222 -1.47 -10.89 12.76
CA LYS A 222 -2.30 -12.04 13.16
C LYS A 222 -3.77 -11.71 13.45
N MET A 223 -4.14 -10.44 13.51
CA MET A 223 -5.56 -10.08 13.66
C MET A 223 -6.34 -10.50 12.43
N LYS A 224 -7.59 -10.91 12.64
CA LYS A 224 -8.53 -11.16 11.54
C LYS A 224 -8.79 -9.85 10.78
N SER A 225 -9.10 -9.95 9.49
CA SER A 225 -9.35 -8.77 8.66
C SER A 225 -10.41 -7.84 9.24
N ALA A 226 -11.51 -8.39 9.75
CA ALA A 226 -12.57 -7.60 10.38
C ALA A 226 -12.11 -6.84 11.64
N GLU A 227 -11.28 -7.46 12.48
CA GLU A 227 -10.74 -6.82 13.69
C GLU A 227 -9.76 -5.68 13.33
N LYS A 228 -8.93 -5.91 12.29
CA LYS A 228 -8.02 -4.88 11.77
C LYS A 228 -8.80 -3.68 11.25
N GLU A 229 -9.85 -3.94 10.51
CA GLU A 229 -10.70 -2.91 9.92
C GLU A 229 -11.40 -2.10 11.01
N GLU A 230 -11.94 -2.75 12.04
CA GLU A 230 -12.56 -2.08 13.19
C GLU A 230 -11.57 -1.15 13.91
N GLU A 231 -10.37 -1.63 14.25
CA GLU A 231 -9.34 -0.82 14.91
C GLU A 231 -8.85 0.34 14.02
N MET A 232 -8.71 0.10 12.73
CA MET A 232 -8.38 1.15 11.77
C MET A 232 -9.48 2.19 11.65
N GLN A 233 -10.76 1.80 11.66
CA GLN A 233 -11.90 2.73 11.63
C GLN A 233 -11.97 3.61 12.89
N LYS A 234 -11.68 3.04 14.07
CA LYS A 234 -11.55 3.83 15.31
C LYS A 234 -10.47 4.91 15.18
N PHE A 235 -9.36 4.58 14.53
CA PHE A 235 -8.27 5.53 14.32
C PHE A 235 -8.62 6.56 13.24
N VAL A 236 -9.16 6.15 12.10
CA VAL A 236 -9.57 7.05 10.99
C VAL A 236 -10.63 8.05 11.46
N SER A 237 -11.60 7.60 12.26
CA SER A 237 -12.67 8.45 12.81
C SER A 237 -12.22 9.36 13.96
N GLY A 238 -10.97 9.25 14.41
CA GLY A 238 -10.43 10.04 15.54
C GLY A 238 -10.88 9.57 16.91
N GLN A 239 -11.56 8.43 17.02
CA GLN A 239 -11.94 7.85 18.32
C GLN A 239 -10.70 7.44 19.14
N THR A 240 -9.62 7.06 18.45
CA THR A 240 -8.32 6.77 19.05
C THR A 240 -7.27 7.74 18.51
N GLN A 241 -6.38 8.21 19.39
CA GLN A 241 -5.37 9.20 19.09
C GLN A 241 -4.02 8.59 18.70
N ILE A 242 -3.79 7.37 19.17
CA ILE A 242 -2.53 6.64 18.93
C ILE A 242 -2.87 5.28 18.31
N LEU A 243 -2.25 4.96 17.17
CA LEU A 243 -2.29 3.63 16.58
C LEU A 243 -0.95 2.94 16.78
N VAL A 244 -0.96 1.86 17.56
CA VAL A 244 0.19 0.99 17.80
C VAL A 244 0.16 -0.17 16.79
N ALA A 245 1.25 -0.38 16.07
CA ALA A 245 1.27 -1.43 15.08
C ALA A 245 2.66 -2.07 14.90
N THR A 246 2.67 -3.28 14.35
CA THR A 246 3.88 -3.85 13.76
C THR A 246 4.07 -3.32 12.33
N THR A 247 5.10 -3.73 11.63
CA THR A 247 5.44 -3.34 10.24
C THR A 247 4.30 -3.47 9.24
N VAL A 248 3.18 -4.09 9.63
CA VAL A 248 1.98 -4.32 8.80
C VAL A 248 1.16 -3.04 8.52
N ILE A 249 1.63 -1.84 8.90
CA ILE A 249 1.06 -0.58 8.37
C ILE A 249 1.41 -0.42 6.86
N GLU A 250 1.57 -1.50 6.17
CA GLU A 250 1.50 -1.56 4.71
C GLU A 250 0.06 -1.30 4.20
N VAL A 251 -0.88 -1.31 5.12
CA VAL A 251 -2.29 -0.99 4.85
C VAL A 251 -2.37 0.47 4.49
N GLY A 252 -2.53 0.73 3.22
CA GLY A 252 -2.56 2.05 2.59
C GLY A 252 -3.71 2.97 3.00
N VAL A 253 -4.23 2.85 4.22
CA VAL A 253 -5.27 3.74 4.73
C VAL A 253 -4.67 5.13 4.90
N ASN A 254 -5.21 6.07 4.16
CA ASN A 254 -4.84 7.47 4.27
C ASN A 254 -5.52 8.09 5.49
N VAL A 255 -4.75 8.47 6.50
CA VAL A 255 -5.24 9.21 7.67
C VAL A 255 -4.58 10.59 7.66
N PRO A 256 -5.22 11.60 7.05
CA PRO A 256 -4.61 12.94 6.89
C PRO A 256 -4.23 13.58 8.22
N ASN A 257 -4.97 13.28 9.29
CA ASN A 257 -4.73 13.80 10.64
C ASN A 257 -3.56 13.13 11.36
N ALA A 258 -3.11 11.95 10.92
CA ALA A 258 -1.95 11.27 11.48
C ALA A 258 -0.66 11.89 10.94
N SER A 259 -0.15 12.88 11.66
CA SER A 259 1.01 13.68 11.24
C SER A 259 2.33 13.26 11.85
N VAL A 260 2.31 12.37 12.84
CA VAL A 260 3.50 11.89 13.56
C VAL A 260 3.61 10.38 13.42
N MET A 261 4.84 9.93 13.16
CA MET A 261 5.18 8.52 13.17
C MET A 261 6.40 8.30 14.05
N VAL A 262 6.26 7.47 15.05
CA VAL A 262 7.33 6.99 15.91
C VAL A 262 7.69 5.57 15.48
N ILE A 263 8.95 5.32 15.20
CA ILE A 263 9.46 4.00 14.83
C ILE A 263 10.41 3.58 15.92
N LEU A 264 10.02 2.59 16.70
CA LEU A 264 10.84 2.03 17.77
C LEU A 264 11.87 1.07 17.18
N ASP A 265 13.04 0.99 17.78
CA ASP A 265 14.14 0.16 17.29
C ASP A 265 14.39 0.30 15.78
N ALA A 266 14.49 1.53 15.30
CA ALA A 266 14.58 1.87 13.88
C ALA A 266 15.75 1.15 13.16
N GLN A 267 16.80 0.75 13.88
CA GLN A 267 17.94 -0.03 13.37
C GLN A 267 17.54 -1.44 12.86
N ARG A 268 16.37 -1.93 13.24
CA ARG A 268 15.84 -3.23 12.79
C ARG A 268 15.06 -3.15 11.47
N PHE A 269 14.85 -1.94 10.97
CA PHE A 269 14.13 -1.71 9.71
C PHE A 269 15.11 -1.46 8.57
N GLY A 270 14.82 -2.02 7.41
CA GLY A 270 15.51 -1.64 6.19
C GLY A 270 15.19 -0.19 5.78
N LEU A 271 16.14 0.49 5.12
CA LEU A 271 15.98 1.88 4.67
C LEU A 271 14.72 2.08 3.81
N SER A 272 14.41 1.11 2.97
CA SER A 272 13.20 1.07 2.13
C SER A 272 11.92 1.12 2.97
N GLN A 273 11.87 0.31 4.04
CA GLN A 273 10.73 0.27 4.96
C GLN A 273 10.60 1.59 5.73
N LEU A 274 11.70 2.15 6.23
CA LEU A 274 11.70 3.46 6.90
C LEU A 274 11.20 4.57 5.97
N HIS A 275 11.60 4.54 4.70
CA HIS A 275 11.11 5.49 3.71
C HIS A 275 9.61 5.34 3.45
N GLN A 276 9.10 4.12 3.34
CA GLN A 276 7.68 3.83 3.17
C GLN A 276 6.86 4.30 4.38
N LEU A 277 7.32 3.98 5.60
CA LEU A 277 6.68 4.42 6.84
C LEU A 277 6.64 5.94 6.92
N ARG A 278 7.76 6.62 6.65
CA ARG A 278 7.81 8.09 6.59
C ARG A 278 6.78 8.66 5.62
N GLY A 279 6.57 8.01 4.49
CA GLY A 279 5.59 8.43 3.47
C GLY A 279 4.13 8.28 3.89
N ARG A 280 3.83 7.70 5.07
CA ARG A 280 2.46 7.55 5.59
C ARG A 280 1.98 8.77 6.37
N VAL A 281 2.85 9.66 6.78
CA VAL A 281 2.52 10.90 7.46
C VAL A 281 2.77 12.12 6.57
N GLY A 282 2.25 13.29 6.95
CA GLY A 282 2.40 14.53 6.19
C GLY A 282 1.60 14.58 4.89
N ARG A 283 0.47 13.87 4.85
CA ARG A 283 -0.42 13.81 3.67
C ARG A 283 -1.53 14.85 3.73
#